data_ac7b58ee3ac738787745ae5877d168a5
#
_entry.id   ac7b58ee3ac738787745ae5877d168a5
#
_cell.length_a   1.000
_cell.length_b   1.000
_cell.length_c   1.000
_cell.angle_alpha   90.00
_cell.angle_beta   90.00
_cell.angle_gamma   90.00
#
_symmetry.space_group_name_H-M   'P 1'
#
loop_
_entity.id
_entity.type
_entity.pdbx_description
1 polymer ?
#
loop_
_entity_poly.entity_id
_entity_poly.type
_entity_poly.pdbx_seq_one_letter_code
_entity_poly.pdbx_strand_id
1 'polypeptide(L)'
;ITYPEVYEMQMHAIFNAASRLTRDGYTVLPEIEIPLTISKAEMEILKARCDRIARECMELHRVSFTYLCGSMIELPRAALLAGEIAESAEFFSFGTNDLTQTCFGFSRDDAEGKFLPAYIHQHILKDNPFAVLDREGVGRLMRIAVEEGRKTRPDLMIGICGEHGGDPASVKFCNTLGLTYVSCSPYRVPLARLAAAQAALAAQCLRQAGASYQRIYQQAAPGDAPVEVVL
;
A
#
# COMPACT_ATOMS: atom_id res chain seq x y z
N ILE A 1 14.92 15.96 -3.65
CA ILE A 1 15.08 17.32 -3.10
C ILE A 1 16.43 17.91 -3.53
N THR A 2 17.54 17.23 -3.25
CA THR A 2 18.90 17.77 -3.45
C THR A 2 19.29 17.84 -4.92
N TYR A 3 18.81 16.92 -5.73
CA TYR A 3 19.04 16.85 -7.18
C TYR A 3 17.68 16.79 -7.89
N PRO A 4 16.93 17.92 -7.90
CA PRO A 4 15.56 17.95 -8.40
C PRO A 4 15.45 17.58 -9.88
N GLU A 5 16.49 17.88 -10.67
CA GLU A 5 16.54 17.60 -12.11
C GLU A 5 16.37 16.14 -12.44
N VAL A 6 16.76 15.22 -11.56
CA VAL A 6 16.59 13.76 -11.78
C VAL A 6 15.09 13.40 -11.73
N TYR A 7 14.38 13.86 -10.73
CA TYR A 7 12.93 13.63 -10.61
C TYR A 7 12.14 14.38 -11.69
N GLU A 8 12.51 15.61 -11.95
CA GLU A 8 11.88 16.42 -12.99
C GLU A 8 12.02 15.78 -14.38
N MET A 9 13.20 15.25 -14.71
CA MET A 9 13.43 14.49 -15.94
C MET A 9 12.49 13.28 -16.05
N GLN A 10 12.35 12.50 -14.96
CA GLN A 10 11.47 11.32 -14.94
C GLN A 10 9.99 11.72 -15.07
N MET A 11 9.55 12.75 -14.35
CA MET A 11 8.19 13.27 -14.46
C MET A 11 7.91 13.80 -15.88
N HIS A 12 8.85 14.52 -16.49
CA HIS A 12 8.73 14.95 -17.89
C HIS A 12 8.60 13.77 -18.85
N ALA A 13 9.37 12.69 -18.64
CA ALA A 13 9.29 11.52 -19.49
C ALA A 13 7.91 10.86 -19.43
N ILE A 14 7.37 10.70 -18.23
CA ILE A 14 6.05 10.10 -17.99
C ILE A 14 4.94 10.98 -18.58
N PHE A 15 4.91 12.28 -18.24
CA PHE A 15 3.85 13.18 -18.69
C PHE A 15 3.92 13.49 -20.20
N ASN A 16 5.11 13.51 -20.80
CA ASN A 16 5.22 13.59 -22.25
C ASN A 16 4.69 12.33 -22.95
N ALA A 17 4.96 11.14 -22.41
CA ALA A 17 4.40 9.90 -22.94
C ALA A 17 2.86 9.89 -22.80
N ALA A 18 2.34 10.26 -21.63
CA ALA A 18 0.91 10.38 -21.40
C ALA A 18 0.25 11.38 -22.35
N SER A 19 0.88 12.55 -22.55
CA SER A 19 0.38 13.58 -23.47
C SER A 19 0.30 13.10 -24.90
N ARG A 20 1.31 12.35 -25.38
CA ARG A 20 1.32 11.79 -26.75
C ARG A 20 0.19 10.76 -26.91
N LEU A 21 0.05 9.83 -25.97
CA LEU A 21 -1.00 8.81 -26.01
C LEU A 21 -2.40 9.43 -25.94
N THR A 22 -2.59 10.45 -25.09
CA THR A 22 -3.87 11.18 -25.03
C THR A 22 -4.20 11.84 -26.37
N ARG A 23 -3.22 12.47 -27.01
CA ARG A 23 -3.39 13.05 -28.34
C ARG A 23 -3.74 12.00 -29.41
N ASP A 24 -3.21 10.78 -29.27
CA ASP A 24 -3.49 9.67 -30.17
C ASP A 24 -4.84 8.98 -29.84
N GLY A 25 -5.62 9.51 -28.89
CA GLY A 25 -6.97 9.06 -28.56
C GLY A 25 -7.07 8.00 -27.46
N TYR A 26 -5.97 7.70 -26.76
CA TYR A 26 -5.98 6.77 -25.64
C TYR A 26 -6.39 7.48 -24.34
N THR A 27 -7.13 6.79 -23.48
CA THR A 27 -7.34 7.22 -22.09
C THR A 27 -6.13 6.84 -21.25
N VAL A 28 -5.49 7.83 -20.65
CA VAL A 28 -4.27 7.64 -19.83
C VAL A 28 -4.51 8.20 -18.44
N LEU A 29 -4.17 7.45 -17.43
CA LEU A 29 -4.32 7.81 -16.01
C LEU A 29 -2.98 7.59 -15.28
N PRO A 30 -2.00 8.51 -15.41
CA PRO A 30 -0.71 8.34 -14.76
C PRO A 30 -0.82 8.48 -13.24
N GLU A 31 -0.08 7.64 -12.52
CA GLU A 31 0.11 7.74 -11.08
C GLU A 31 1.60 7.90 -10.80
N ILE A 32 1.97 9.05 -10.22
CA ILE A 32 3.36 9.36 -9.86
C ILE A 32 3.53 9.04 -8.38
N GLU A 33 4.39 8.08 -8.08
CA GLU A 33 4.68 7.65 -6.73
C GLU A 33 6.05 8.17 -6.28
N ILE A 34 6.08 8.90 -5.18
CA ILE A 34 7.30 9.46 -4.60
C ILE A 34 7.86 8.47 -3.59
N PRO A 35 9.08 7.92 -3.83
CA PRO A 35 9.70 6.98 -2.92
C PRO A 35 10.35 7.68 -1.71
N LEU A 36 10.63 6.93 -0.65
CA LEU A 36 11.41 7.33 0.53
C LEU A 36 10.94 8.63 1.20
N THR A 37 9.66 8.92 1.12
CA THR A 37 9.07 10.12 1.75
C THR A 37 9.16 9.98 3.28
N ILE A 38 9.66 11.01 3.95
CA ILE A 38 9.78 11.03 5.41
C ILE A 38 8.82 12.01 6.09
N SER A 39 8.23 12.95 5.34
CA SER A 39 7.40 14.01 5.90
C SER A 39 6.44 14.63 4.89
N LYS A 40 5.41 15.30 5.42
CA LYS A 40 4.51 16.16 4.65
C LYS A 40 5.27 17.21 3.84
N ALA A 41 6.26 17.86 4.43
CA ALA A 41 7.01 18.93 3.76
C ALA A 41 7.75 18.45 2.50
N GLU A 42 8.34 17.25 2.53
CA GLU A 42 8.92 16.64 1.31
C GLU A 42 7.85 16.36 0.26
N MET A 43 6.72 15.79 0.68
CA MET A 43 5.62 15.46 -0.24
C MET A 43 5.07 16.72 -0.89
N GLU A 44 4.88 17.81 -0.15
CA GLU A 44 4.41 19.09 -0.67
C GLU A 44 5.34 19.67 -1.74
N ILE A 45 6.66 19.67 -1.48
CA ILE A 45 7.66 20.16 -2.43
C ILE A 45 7.64 19.33 -3.72
N LEU A 46 7.60 18.00 -3.60
CA LEU A 46 7.66 17.12 -4.75
C LEU A 46 6.34 17.09 -5.53
N LYS A 47 5.20 17.16 -4.83
CA LYS A 47 3.89 17.31 -5.48
C LYS A 47 3.79 18.63 -6.26
N ALA A 48 4.23 19.74 -5.70
CA ALA A 48 4.22 21.02 -6.41
C ALA A 48 5.06 20.98 -7.69
N ARG A 49 6.19 20.26 -7.68
CA ARG A 49 7.00 20.03 -8.90
C ARG A 49 6.26 19.15 -9.91
N CYS A 50 5.66 18.06 -9.43
CA CYS A 50 4.86 17.17 -10.26
C CYS A 50 3.74 17.94 -10.96
N ASP A 51 2.97 18.73 -10.22
CA ASP A 51 1.86 19.52 -10.73
C ASP A 51 2.30 20.58 -11.75
N ARG A 52 3.46 21.22 -11.53
CA ARG A 52 4.06 22.14 -12.49
C ARG A 52 4.41 21.46 -13.79
N ILE A 53 5.13 20.33 -13.73
CA ILE A 53 5.60 19.61 -14.91
C ILE A 53 4.43 18.99 -15.69
N ALA A 54 3.43 18.46 -14.99
CA ALA A 54 2.22 17.95 -15.62
C ALA A 54 1.52 19.04 -16.45
N ARG A 55 1.39 20.24 -15.89
CA ARG A 55 0.80 21.39 -16.56
C ARG A 55 1.60 21.79 -17.78
N GLU A 56 2.93 21.95 -17.65
CA GLU A 56 3.83 22.28 -18.76
C GLU A 56 3.71 21.28 -19.91
N CYS A 57 3.67 19.98 -19.62
CA CYS A 57 3.52 18.93 -20.63
C CYS A 57 2.14 18.97 -21.31
N MET A 58 1.07 19.14 -20.53
CA MET A 58 -0.29 19.25 -21.10
C MET A 58 -0.44 20.47 -22.00
N GLU A 59 0.10 21.63 -21.60
CA GLU A 59 0.10 22.86 -22.41
C GLU A 59 0.91 22.68 -23.71
N LEU A 60 2.13 22.13 -23.61
CA LEU A 60 3.00 21.88 -24.75
C LEU A 60 2.33 21.00 -25.81
N HIS A 61 1.65 19.96 -25.39
CA HIS A 61 0.99 19.00 -26.26
C HIS A 61 -0.47 19.35 -26.59
N ARG A 62 -1.03 20.39 -25.97
CA ARG A 62 -2.44 20.85 -26.12
C ARG A 62 -3.44 19.74 -25.79
N VAL A 63 -3.22 19.03 -24.71
CA VAL A 63 -4.06 17.95 -24.20
C VAL A 63 -4.39 18.17 -22.73
N SER A 64 -5.37 17.42 -22.24
CA SER A 64 -5.70 17.37 -20.82
C SER A 64 -5.96 15.93 -20.40
N PHE A 65 -5.42 15.52 -19.27
CA PHE A 65 -5.68 14.24 -18.62
C PHE A 65 -5.59 14.40 -17.10
N THR A 66 -6.21 13.48 -16.38
CA THR A 66 -6.09 13.41 -14.93
C THR A 66 -4.89 12.55 -14.54
N TYR A 67 -4.27 12.85 -13.42
CA TYR A 67 -3.18 12.07 -12.84
C TYR A 67 -3.27 12.15 -11.32
N LEU A 68 -2.57 11.25 -10.62
CA LEU A 68 -2.41 11.29 -9.18
C LEU A 68 -0.92 11.37 -8.82
N CYS A 69 -0.63 12.06 -7.71
CA CYS A 69 0.70 12.10 -7.11
C CYS A 69 0.61 11.58 -5.67
N GLY A 70 1.20 10.43 -5.42
CA GLY A 70 1.15 9.73 -4.15
C GLY A 70 2.51 9.49 -3.53
N SER A 71 2.50 8.85 -2.39
CA SER A 71 3.70 8.56 -1.59
C SER A 71 3.86 7.07 -1.35
N MET A 72 5.09 6.58 -1.51
CA MET A 72 5.46 5.29 -0.98
C MET A 72 5.65 5.39 0.54
N ILE A 73 4.99 4.53 1.28
CA ILE A 73 5.14 4.38 2.72
C ILE A 73 6.06 3.17 2.95
N GLU A 74 7.33 3.47 3.14
CA GLU A 74 8.37 2.44 3.22
C GLU A 74 9.40 2.69 4.33
N LEU A 75 9.14 3.72 5.14
CA LEU A 75 9.93 4.04 6.32
C LEU A 75 9.02 4.05 7.56
N PRO A 76 9.48 3.55 8.72
CA PRO A 76 8.70 3.59 9.95
C PRO A 76 8.20 4.99 10.31
N ARG A 77 9.04 6.02 10.08
CA ARG A 77 8.65 7.41 10.31
C ARG A 77 7.47 7.84 9.41
N ALA A 78 7.50 7.47 8.13
CA ALA A 78 6.42 7.77 7.20
C ALA A 78 5.11 7.08 7.62
N ALA A 79 5.19 5.83 8.08
CA ALA A 79 4.03 5.10 8.58
C ALA A 79 3.40 5.77 9.81
N LEU A 80 4.22 6.29 10.74
CA LEU A 80 3.76 7.01 11.93
C LEU A 80 3.18 8.39 11.61
N LEU A 81 3.62 9.04 10.53
CA LEU A 81 3.17 10.37 10.10
C LEU A 81 2.26 10.31 8.87
N ALA A 82 1.68 9.15 8.58
CA ALA A 82 0.88 8.93 7.40
C ALA A 82 -0.33 9.89 7.28
N GLY A 83 -0.93 10.25 8.42
CA GLY A 83 -2.02 11.23 8.45
C GLY A 83 -1.60 12.61 7.92
N GLU A 84 -0.42 13.09 8.30
CA GLU A 84 0.12 14.36 7.81
C GLU A 84 0.51 14.27 6.32
N ILE A 85 1.12 13.15 5.90
CA ILE A 85 1.52 12.92 4.50
C ILE A 85 0.27 12.85 3.60
N ALA A 86 -0.82 12.25 4.08
CA ALA A 86 -2.09 12.14 3.36
C ALA A 86 -2.78 13.50 3.07
N GLU A 87 -2.40 14.56 3.75
CA GLU A 87 -2.89 15.90 3.41
C GLU A 87 -2.46 16.32 2.00
N SER A 88 -1.30 15.86 1.56
CA SER A 88 -0.71 16.21 0.25
C SER A 88 -0.66 15.04 -0.72
N ALA A 89 -0.48 13.80 -0.26
CA ALA A 89 -0.49 12.62 -1.10
C ALA A 89 -1.91 12.20 -1.49
N GLU A 90 -2.10 11.80 -2.74
CA GLU A 90 -3.41 11.42 -3.28
C GLU A 90 -3.65 9.90 -3.22
N PHE A 91 -2.60 9.13 -3.05
CA PHE A 91 -2.63 7.69 -2.76
C PHE A 91 -1.39 7.26 -2.00
N PHE A 92 -1.43 6.06 -1.42
CA PHE A 92 -0.27 5.41 -0.80
C PHE A 92 0.01 4.06 -1.43
N SER A 93 1.29 3.68 -1.44
CA SER A 93 1.73 2.32 -1.70
C SER A 93 2.76 1.92 -0.64
N PHE A 94 2.64 0.72 -0.09
CA PHE A 94 3.64 0.20 0.85
C PHE A 94 4.81 -0.41 0.09
N GLY A 95 6.00 0.20 0.20
CA GLY A 95 7.27 -0.37 -0.22
C GLY A 95 7.78 -1.33 0.85
N THR A 96 7.20 -2.53 0.89
CA THR A 96 7.42 -3.45 2.03
C THR A 96 8.81 -4.04 2.10
N ASN A 97 9.60 -4.01 1.02
CA ASN A 97 11.01 -4.38 1.08
C ASN A 97 11.79 -3.42 2.00
N ASP A 98 11.69 -2.11 1.74
CA ASP A 98 12.39 -1.09 2.51
C ASP A 98 11.78 -0.91 3.90
N LEU A 99 10.46 -1.01 4.02
CA LEU A 99 9.81 -0.98 5.32
C LEU A 99 10.27 -2.16 6.20
N THR A 100 10.48 -3.35 5.63
CA THR A 100 11.03 -4.49 6.34
C THR A 100 12.47 -4.23 6.78
N GLN A 101 13.33 -3.77 5.87
CA GLN A 101 14.72 -3.46 6.18
C GLN A 101 14.86 -2.43 7.32
N THR A 102 14.09 -1.36 7.23
CA THR A 102 14.14 -0.27 8.20
C THR A 102 13.48 -0.62 9.54
N CYS A 103 12.44 -1.46 9.52
CA CYS A 103 11.78 -1.93 10.73
C CYS A 103 12.65 -2.91 11.53
N PHE A 104 13.31 -3.85 10.83
CA PHE A 104 14.23 -4.81 11.45
C PHE A 104 15.62 -4.23 11.70
N GLY A 105 15.98 -3.13 11.05
CA GLY A 105 17.32 -2.50 11.18
C GLY A 105 18.43 -3.29 10.51
N PHE A 106 18.14 -4.06 9.46
CA PHE A 106 19.16 -4.77 8.69
C PHE A 106 18.87 -4.75 7.18
N SER A 107 19.94 -4.81 6.40
CA SER A 107 19.87 -4.93 4.95
C SER A 107 19.47 -6.34 4.53
N ARG A 108 18.64 -6.47 3.49
CA ARG A 108 18.25 -7.75 2.91
C ARG A 108 19.45 -8.58 2.49
N ASP A 109 20.37 -7.97 1.73
CA ASP A 109 21.53 -8.67 1.17
C ASP A 109 22.47 -9.19 2.26
N ASP A 110 22.64 -8.41 3.32
CA ASP A 110 23.45 -8.82 4.45
C ASP A 110 22.77 -9.92 5.29
N ALA A 111 21.47 -9.81 5.51
CA ALA A 111 20.75 -10.75 6.37
C ALA A 111 20.55 -12.11 5.71
N GLU A 112 20.07 -12.16 4.45
CA GLU A 112 19.79 -13.40 3.74
C GLU A 112 21.04 -14.25 3.52
N GLY A 113 22.19 -13.60 3.23
CA GLY A 113 23.45 -14.29 3.02
C GLY A 113 24.22 -14.68 4.28
N LYS A 114 23.84 -14.17 5.44
CA LYS A 114 24.64 -14.35 6.68
C LYS A 114 23.88 -15.07 7.80
N PHE A 115 22.98 -14.38 8.50
CA PHE A 115 22.41 -14.88 9.76
C PHE A 115 20.92 -15.30 9.66
N LEU A 116 20.18 -14.81 8.69
CA LEU A 116 18.75 -15.06 8.57
C LEU A 116 18.40 -16.56 8.47
N PRO A 117 19.15 -17.41 7.73
CA PRO A 117 18.94 -18.85 7.74
C PRO A 117 19.07 -19.48 9.14
N ALA A 118 20.03 -19.01 9.93
CA ALA A 118 20.23 -19.50 11.31
C ALA A 118 19.06 -19.07 12.23
N TYR A 119 18.53 -17.87 12.06
CA TYR A 119 17.37 -17.38 12.82
C TYR A 119 16.11 -18.17 12.53
N ILE A 120 15.90 -18.56 11.26
CA ILE A 120 14.78 -19.40 10.87
C ILE A 120 14.95 -20.82 11.41
N HIS A 121 16.16 -21.40 11.28
CA HIS A 121 16.45 -22.73 11.80
C HIS A 121 16.28 -22.83 13.34
N GLN A 122 16.60 -21.78 14.06
CA GLN A 122 16.45 -21.69 15.52
C GLN A 122 15.05 -21.23 15.95
N HIS A 123 14.13 -21.05 15.02
CA HIS A 123 12.75 -20.57 15.27
C HIS A 123 12.68 -19.18 15.95
N ILE A 124 13.72 -18.34 15.81
CA ILE A 124 13.69 -16.93 16.24
C ILE A 124 12.78 -16.14 15.32
N LEU A 125 12.85 -16.41 14.01
CA LEU A 125 11.88 -15.95 13.04
C LEU A 125 11.16 -17.18 12.43
N LYS A 126 9.88 -17.02 12.18
CA LYS A 126 9.07 -18.11 11.60
C LYS A 126 9.40 -18.32 10.13
N ASP A 127 9.50 -17.22 9.39
CA ASP A 127 9.69 -17.19 7.95
C ASP A 127 10.75 -16.11 7.59
N ASN A 128 11.24 -16.15 6.36
CA ASN A 128 12.05 -15.05 5.83
C ASN A 128 11.14 -13.80 5.68
N PRO A 129 11.41 -12.69 6.41
CA PRO A 129 10.55 -11.51 6.38
C PRO A 129 10.57 -10.75 5.05
N PHE A 130 11.46 -11.10 4.13
CA PHE A 130 11.49 -10.58 2.76
C PHE A 130 10.65 -11.41 1.78
N ALA A 131 10.31 -12.65 2.15
CA ALA A 131 9.46 -13.53 1.35
C ALA A 131 7.99 -13.50 1.82
N VAL A 132 7.78 -13.52 3.13
CA VAL A 132 6.47 -13.48 3.78
C VAL A 132 6.42 -12.28 4.71
N LEU A 133 5.41 -11.45 4.57
CA LEU A 133 5.29 -10.22 5.34
C LEU A 133 5.25 -10.48 6.85
N ASP A 134 6.13 -9.82 7.59
CA ASP A 134 6.08 -9.75 9.05
C ASP A 134 4.83 -8.99 9.51
N ARG A 135 3.85 -9.70 10.03
CA ARG A 135 2.57 -9.12 10.45
C ARG A 135 2.65 -8.45 11.81
N GLU A 136 3.61 -8.86 12.64
CA GLU A 136 3.72 -8.42 14.04
C GLU A 136 4.42 -7.05 14.15
N GLY A 137 5.47 -6.83 13.40
CA GLY A 137 6.20 -5.55 13.34
C GLY A 137 5.75 -4.70 12.16
N VAL A 138 6.14 -5.09 10.95
CA VAL A 138 5.83 -4.34 9.71
C VAL A 138 4.32 -4.19 9.50
N GLY A 139 3.56 -5.25 9.71
CA GLY A 139 2.10 -5.23 9.57
C GLY A 139 1.41 -4.27 10.54
N ARG A 140 1.97 -4.03 11.74
CA ARG A 140 1.46 -3.02 12.67
C ARG A 140 1.73 -1.61 12.19
N LEU A 141 2.91 -1.34 11.64
CA LEU A 141 3.21 -0.05 11.01
C LEU A 141 2.27 0.22 9.83
N MET A 142 2.03 -0.79 8.99
CA MET A 142 1.07 -0.69 7.89
C MET A 142 -0.35 -0.35 8.40
N ARG A 143 -0.80 -0.99 9.48
CA ARG A 143 -2.10 -0.69 10.11
C ARG A 143 -2.20 0.76 10.56
N ILE A 144 -1.18 1.24 11.28
CA ILE A 144 -1.12 2.65 11.72
C ILE A 144 -1.23 3.58 10.51
N ALA A 145 -0.46 3.33 9.46
CA ALA A 145 -0.47 4.17 8.27
C ALA A 145 -1.83 4.17 7.54
N VAL A 146 -2.50 3.03 7.46
CA VAL A 146 -3.85 2.93 6.87
C VAL A 146 -4.86 3.72 7.70
N GLU A 147 -4.84 3.53 9.01
CA GLU A 147 -5.78 4.19 9.94
C GLU A 147 -5.58 5.70 9.94
N GLU A 148 -4.34 6.17 10.11
CA GLU A 148 -4.04 7.60 10.15
C GLU A 148 -4.24 8.27 8.77
N GLY A 149 -3.82 7.62 7.68
CA GLY A 149 -4.03 8.15 6.34
C GLY A 149 -5.52 8.32 6.00
N ARG A 150 -6.35 7.34 6.35
CA ARG A 150 -7.80 7.39 6.09
C ARG A 150 -8.58 8.28 7.05
N LYS A 151 -8.05 8.63 8.21
CA LYS A 151 -8.63 9.71 9.04
C LYS A 151 -8.55 11.06 8.32
N THR A 152 -7.45 11.31 7.64
CA THR A 152 -7.25 12.56 6.87
C THR A 152 -7.97 12.52 5.53
N ARG A 153 -7.89 11.39 4.82
CA ARG A 153 -8.51 11.19 3.50
C ARG A 153 -9.27 9.85 3.51
N PRO A 154 -10.58 9.84 3.78
CA PRO A 154 -11.37 8.62 3.94
C PRO A 154 -11.37 7.70 2.71
N ASP A 155 -11.25 8.26 1.51
CA ASP A 155 -11.21 7.58 0.23
C ASP A 155 -9.79 7.29 -0.27
N LEU A 156 -8.77 7.45 0.59
CA LEU A 156 -7.38 7.24 0.24
C LEU A 156 -7.16 5.83 -0.33
N MET A 157 -6.74 5.79 -1.57
CA MET A 157 -6.33 4.56 -2.24
C MET A 157 -4.98 4.12 -1.66
N ILE A 158 -4.91 2.87 -1.18
CA ILE A 158 -3.71 2.33 -0.54
C ILE A 158 -3.40 0.96 -1.12
N GLY A 159 -2.19 0.79 -1.60
CA GLY A 159 -1.72 -0.47 -2.16
C GLY A 159 -0.47 -1.01 -1.49
N ILE A 160 0.03 -2.09 -2.05
CA ILE A 160 1.30 -2.71 -1.70
C ILE A 160 2.05 -3.07 -2.97
N CYS A 161 3.35 -2.90 -2.97
CA CYS A 161 4.25 -3.37 -4.02
C CYS A 161 5.39 -4.21 -3.44
N GLY A 162 6.22 -4.75 -4.32
CA GLY A 162 7.35 -5.61 -3.95
C GLY A 162 7.00 -7.09 -3.83
N GLU A 163 7.88 -7.85 -3.21
CA GLU A 163 7.80 -9.32 -3.14
C GLU A 163 6.51 -9.81 -2.44
N HIS A 164 6.11 -9.13 -1.40
CA HIS A 164 4.95 -9.48 -0.58
C HIS A 164 3.62 -9.36 -1.33
N GLY A 165 3.53 -8.49 -2.35
CA GLY A 165 2.35 -8.36 -3.21
C GLY A 165 2.06 -9.63 -4.03
N GLY A 166 3.06 -10.52 -4.18
CA GLY A 166 2.92 -11.82 -4.84
C GLY A 166 2.80 -13.03 -3.87
N ASP A 167 2.92 -12.82 -2.56
CA ASP A 167 2.77 -13.88 -1.56
C ASP A 167 1.30 -13.99 -1.10
N PRO A 168 0.67 -15.19 -1.23
CA PRO A 168 -0.74 -15.37 -0.89
C PRO A 168 -1.10 -15.03 0.56
N ALA A 169 -0.21 -15.31 1.50
CA ALA A 169 -0.46 -15.04 2.92
C ALA A 169 -0.41 -13.52 3.20
N SER A 170 0.51 -12.82 2.58
CA SER A 170 0.65 -11.36 2.65
C SER A 170 -0.52 -10.65 1.97
N VAL A 171 -0.97 -11.12 0.79
CA VAL A 171 -2.14 -10.58 0.09
C VAL A 171 -3.41 -10.71 0.94
N LYS A 172 -3.62 -11.86 1.59
CA LYS A 172 -4.76 -12.06 2.51
C LYS A 172 -4.70 -11.11 3.71
N PHE A 173 -3.51 -10.89 4.25
CA PHE A 173 -3.32 -9.92 5.34
C PHE A 173 -3.61 -8.49 4.87
N CYS A 174 -3.14 -8.08 3.69
CA CYS A 174 -3.46 -6.77 3.11
C CYS A 174 -4.97 -6.54 2.96
N ASN A 175 -5.73 -7.59 2.59
CA ASN A 175 -7.18 -7.51 2.56
C ASN A 175 -7.78 -7.21 3.94
N THR A 176 -7.22 -7.78 5.03
CA THR A 176 -7.70 -7.47 6.40
C THR A 176 -7.44 -6.04 6.84
N LEU A 177 -6.41 -5.39 6.27
CA LEU A 177 -6.14 -3.97 6.46
C LEU A 177 -7.01 -3.07 5.57
N GLY A 178 -7.77 -3.65 4.64
CA GLY A 178 -8.60 -2.91 3.70
C GLY A 178 -7.80 -2.22 2.60
N LEU A 179 -6.64 -2.76 2.19
CA LEU A 179 -5.90 -2.22 1.05
C LEU A 179 -6.73 -2.30 -0.23
N THR A 180 -6.55 -1.31 -1.10
CA THR A 180 -7.34 -1.14 -2.32
C THR A 180 -6.81 -2.01 -3.45
N TYR A 181 -5.49 -2.18 -3.54
CA TYR A 181 -4.84 -2.94 -4.61
C TYR A 181 -3.56 -3.63 -4.14
N VAL A 182 -3.11 -4.60 -4.92
CA VAL A 182 -1.78 -5.21 -4.80
C VAL A 182 -1.07 -5.15 -6.15
N SER A 183 0.21 -4.84 -6.12
CA SER A 183 1.12 -4.90 -7.26
C SER A 183 2.14 -6.01 -7.04
N CYS A 184 2.40 -6.80 -8.08
CA CYS A 184 3.37 -7.90 -8.02
C CYS A 184 3.99 -8.14 -9.40
N SER A 185 5.04 -8.96 -9.44
CA SER A 185 5.65 -9.36 -10.71
C SER A 185 4.64 -10.09 -11.61
N PRO A 186 4.74 -9.98 -12.94
CA PRO A 186 3.78 -10.57 -13.89
C PRO A 186 3.51 -12.06 -13.66
N TYR A 187 4.53 -12.84 -13.32
CA TYR A 187 4.42 -14.27 -13.08
C TYR A 187 3.64 -14.62 -11.82
N ARG A 188 3.51 -13.70 -10.88
CA ARG A 188 2.76 -13.88 -9.62
C ARG A 188 1.32 -13.40 -9.69
N VAL A 189 0.92 -12.70 -10.74
CA VAL A 189 -0.44 -12.17 -10.91
C VAL A 189 -1.54 -13.22 -10.72
N PRO A 190 -1.43 -14.45 -11.31
CA PRO A 190 -2.46 -15.47 -11.09
C PRO A 190 -2.62 -15.87 -9.61
N LEU A 191 -1.49 -16.01 -8.89
CA LEU A 191 -1.49 -16.35 -7.46
C LEU A 191 -2.07 -15.21 -6.61
N ALA A 192 -1.67 -13.97 -6.88
CA ALA A 192 -2.17 -12.79 -6.18
C ALA A 192 -3.69 -12.62 -6.38
N ARG A 193 -4.19 -12.79 -7.60
CA ARG A 193 -5.63 -12.74 -7.91
C ARG A 193 -6.41 -13.82 -7.17
N LEU A 194 -5.90 -15.05 -7.14
CA LEU A 194 -6.54 -16.15 -6.41
C LEU A 194 -6.57 -15.86 -4.91
N ALA A 195 -5.45 -15.40 -4.33
CA ALA A 195 -5.38 -15.05 -2.91
C ALA A 195 -6.32 -13.90 -2.54
N ALA A 196 -6.42 -12.87 -3.38
CA ALA A 196 -7.35 -11.77 -3.18
C ALA A 196 -8.80 -12.22 -3.25
N ALA A 197 -9.16 -13.07 -4.21
CA ALA A 197 -10.50 -13.64 -4.33
C ALA A 197 -10.87 -14.49 -3.09
N GLN A 198 -9.95 -15.34 -2.62
CA GLN A 198 -10.14 -16.14 -1.40
C GLN A 198 -10.36 -15.25 -0.16
N ALA A 199 -9.58 -14.18 -0.03
CA ALA A 199 -9.71 -13.24 1.08
C ALA A 199 -11.06 -12.50 1.05
N ALA A 200 -11.49 -12.06 -0.14
CA ALA A 200 -12.79 -11.39 -0.32
C ALA A 200 -13.96 -12.32 0.03
N LEU A 201 -13.94 -13.58 -0.43
CA LEU A 201 -14.96 -14.57 -0.12
C LEU A 201 -15.01 -14.88 1.39
N ALA A 202 -13.86 -15.06 2.03
CA ALA A 202 -13.80 -15.29 3.48
C ALA A 202 -14.41 -14.11 4.26
N ALA A 203 -14.08 -12.88 3.89
CA ALA A 203 -14.64 -11.68 4.51
C ALA A 203 -16.17 -11.56 4.27
N GLN A 204 -16.67 -11.97 3.10
CA GLN A 204 -18.10 -12.01 2.81
C GLN A 204 -18.83 -13.06 3.66
N CYS A 205 -18.28 -14.27 3.78
CA CYS A 205 -18.83 -15.34 4.62
C CYS A 205 -18.92 -14.89 6.09
N LEU A 206 -17.87 -14.27 6.62
CA LEU A 206 -17.86 -13.76 8.00
C LEU A 206 -18.94 -12.68 8.22
N ARG A 207 -19.10 -11.74 7.29
CA ARG A 207 -20.17 -10.72 7.36
C ARG A 207 -21.56 -11.35 7.32
N GLN A 208 -21.78 -12.35 6.48
CA GLN A 208 -23.06 -13.07 6.41
C GLN A 208 -23.35 -13.86 7.67
N ALA A 209 -22.36 -14.54 8.25
CA ALA A 209 -22.47 -15.27 9.50
C ALA A 209 -22.80 -14.31 10.66
N GLY A 210 -22.11 -13.19 10.78
CA GLY A 210 -22.38 -12.15 11.78
C GLY A 210 -23.77 -11.55 11.63
N ALA A 211 -24.23 -11.26 10.43
CA ALA A 211 -25.57 -10.76 10.17
C ALA A 211 -26.66 -11.80 10.51
N SER A 212 -26.38 -13.07 10.30
CA SER A 212 -27.29 -14.18 10.67
C SER A 212 -27.34 -14.35 12.18
N TYR A 213 -26.22 -14.26 12.88
CA TYR A 213 -26.12 -14.32 14.33
C TYR A 213 -26.90 -13.17 14.98
N GLN A 214 -26.72 -11.94 14.53
CA GLN A 214 -27.47 -10.78 15.04
C GLN A 214 -28.98 -10.93 14.85
N ARG A 215 -29.44 -11.49 13.73
CA ARG A 215 -30.88 -11.78 13.50
C ARG A 215 -31.43 -12.81 14.46
N ILE A 216 -30.69 -13.89 14.73
CA ILE A 216 -31.08 -14.91 15.71
C ILE A 216 -31.15 -14.31 17.12
N TYR A 217 -30.18 -13.49 17.48
CA TYR A 217 -30.12 -12.84 18.80
C TYR A 217 -31.25 -11.84 19.03
N GLN A 218 -31.65 -11.10 17.99
CA GLN A 218 -32.80 -10.16 18.08
C GLN A 218 -34.16 -10.85 18.15
N GLN A 219 -34.23 -12.13 17.74
CA GLN A 219 -35.47 -12.94 17.82
C GLN A 219 -35.58 -13.76 19.08
N ALA A 220 -34.52 -13.86 19.91
CA ALA A 220 -34.59 -14.50 21.20
C ALA A 220 -35.37 -13.61 22.18
N ALA A 221 -36.27 -14.21 22.93
CA ALA A 221 -37.15 -13.48 23.86
C ALA A 221 -36.37 -12.79 24.98
N PRO A 222 -36.82 -11.62 25.49
CA PRO A 222 -36.15 -10.95 26.58
C PRO A 222 -36.31 -11.78 27.86
N GLY A 223 -35.22 -12.42 28.27
CA GLY A 223 -35.18 -13.25 29.49
C GLY A 223 -34.03 -14.25 29.55
N ASP A 224 -33.49 -14.64 28.43
CA ASP A 224 -32.31 -15.53 28.39
C ASP A 224 -31.01 -14.73 28.51
N ALA A 225 -30.21 -15.04 29.54
CA ALA A 225 -28.91 -14.41 29.73
C ALA A 225 -27.99 -14.65 28.52
N PRO A 226 -27.25 -13.62 28.06
CA PRO A 226 -26.39 -13.76 26.92
C PRO A 226 -25.27 -14.77 27.18
N VAL A 227 -25.20 -15.82 26.38
CA VAL A 227 -24.00 -16.66 26.28
C VAL A 227 -22.99 -15.90 25.45
N GLU A 228 -21.94 -15.39 26.07
CA GLU A 228 -20.83 -14.72 25.40
C GLU A 228 -20.04 -15.77 24.60
N VAL A 229 -20.24 -15.82 23.28
CA VAL A 229 -19.41 -16.60 22.39
C VAL A 229 -18.30 -15.68 21.87
N VAL A 230 -17.12 -15.80 22.44
CA VAL A 230 -15.91 -15.16 21.92
C VAL A 230 -15.43 -16.00 20.71
N LEU A 231 -15.49 -15.41 19.53
CA LEU A 231 -14.91 -15.95 18.28
C LEU A 231 -13.53 -15.36 18.03
#